data_0881885df81ff69fd31394821a5eb0f7
#
_entry.id   0881885df81ff69fd31394821a5eb0f7
#
_cell.length_a   1.000
_cell.length_b   1.000
_cell.length_c   1.000
_cell.angle_alpha   90.00
_cell.angle_beta   90.00
_cell.angle_gamma   90.00
#
_symmetry.space_group_name_H-M   'P 1'
#
loop_
_entity.id
_entity.type
_entity.pdbx_description
1 polymer ?
#
loop_
_entity_poly.entity_id
_entity_poly.type
_entity_poly.pdbx_seq_one_letter_code
_entity_poly.pdbx_strand_id
1 'polypeptide(L)'
;MSIWEAFGMGRHKGFSREAGLLLDEAVELAGSMGCARADTGHLLLAMLQTDRGPAGRFLAGKNITEPAVRRQLAEGRTSPARQLDRKALAPDLRRAMDYALIGAQNAHLPKAEPEHLLCAMLEDTDCAAGVLLASMGVQLAEAVRECRQLSGQFILPGTPRASAMPRGSR
;
A
#
# COMPACT_ATOMS: atom_id res chain seq x y z
N MET A 1 19.58 15.22 11.01
CA MET A 1 18.18 15.59 10.80
C MET A 1 18.12 16.91 10.04
N SER A 2 17.52 16.92 8.86
CA SER A 2 17.28 18.19 8.17
C SER A 2 16.08 18.91 8.81
N ILE A 3 16.05 20.25 8.72
CA ILE A 3 14.95 21.08 9.22
C ILE A 3 13.60 20.62 8.65
N TRP A 4 13.60 20.09 7.43
CA TRP A 4 12.41 19.57 6.73
C TRP A 4 11.85 18.28 7.35
N GLU A 5 12.68 17.48 8.01
CA GLU A 5 12.26 16.30 8.74
C GLU A 5 11.54 16.66 10.06
N ALA A 6 11.97 17.75 10.71
CA ALA A 6 11.35 18.25 11.93
C ALA A 6 9.92 18.80 11.70
N PHE A 7 9.62 19.29 10.48
CA PHE A 7 8.30 19.81 10.10
C PHE A 7 7.39 18.79 9.42
N GLY A 8 7.76 17.50 9.35
CA GLY A 8 6.94 16.46 8.73
C GLY A 8 6.74 16.64 7.21
N MET A 9 7.51 17.50 6.57
CA MET A 9 7.38 17.86 5.16
C MET A 9 8.46 17.22 4.31
N GLY A 10 8.75 15.96 4.44
CA GLY A 10 9.92 15.72 3.69
C GLY A 10 10.11 14.42 2.95
N ARG A 11 9.68 13.32 3.47
CA ARG A 11 10.20 12.05 2.93
C ARG A 11 9.40 11.50 1.77
N HIS A 12 8.10 11.69 1.81
CA HIS A 12 7.17 11.17 0.80
C HIS A 12 6.16 12.25 0.46
N LYS A 13 6.55 13.13 -0.46
CA LYS A 13 5.69 14.22 -0.90
C LYS A 13 4.35 13.70 -1.42
N GLY A 14 3.26 14.27 -0.94
CA GLY A 14 1.91 13.89 -1.32
C GLY A 14 1.31 12.75 -0.48
N PHE A 15 2.08 12.13 0.41
CA PHE A 15 1.60 11.12 1.36
C PHE A 15 1.35 11.72 2.73
N SER A 16 0.38 11.14 3.46
CA SER A 16 0.19 11.44 4.88
C SER A 16 1.39 10.97 5.68
N ARG A 17 1.47 11.42 6.93
CA ARG A 17 2.52 10.95 7.84
C ARG A 17 2.47 9.44 8.02
N GLU A 18 1.29 8.89 8.21
CA GLU A 18 1.05 7.47 8.41
C GLU A 18 1.47 6.65 7.19
N ALA A 19 1.09 7.08 6.00
CA ALA A 19 1.51 6.43 4.75
C ALA A 19 3.03 6.52 4.54
N GLY A 20 3.63 7.65 4.85
CA GLY A 20 5.09 7.84 4.77
C GLY A 20 5.85 6.93 5.72
N LEU A 21 5.37 6.75 6.96
CA LEU A 21 5.97 5.82 7.92
C LEU A 21 5.89 4.36 7.46
N LEU A 22 4.79 3.96 6.83
CA LEU A 22 4.65 2.61 6.25
C LEU A 22 5.64 2.37 5.12
N LEU A 23 5.88 3.36 4.27
CA LEU A 23 6.88 3.26 3.19
C LEU A 23 8.30 3.14 3.75
N ASP A 24 8.65 3.90 4.78
CA ASP A 24 9.94 3.79 5.46
C ASP A 24 10.09 2.40 6.12
N GLU A 25 9.07 1.93 6.81
CA GLU A 25 9.04 0.60 7.43
C GLU A 25 9.21 -0.53 6.42
N ALA A 26 8.58 -0.42 5.26
CA ALA A 26 8.73 -1.40 4.18
C ALA A 26 10.19 -1.52 3.72
N VAL A 27 10.92 -0.41 3.63
CA VAL A 27 12.35 -0.40 3.28
C VAL A 27 13.19 -1.07 4.38
N GLU A 28 12.92 -0.79 5.65
CA GLU A 28 13.61 -1.41 6.78
C GLU A 28 13.37 -2.92 6.82
N LEU A 29 12.12 -3.36 6.61
CA LEU A 29 11.75 -4.78 6.55
C LEU A 29 12.47 -5.49 5.39
N ALA A 30 12.50 -4.90 4.20
CA ALA A 30 13.21 -5.46 3.06
C ALA A 30 14.70 -5.64 3.37
N GLY A 31 15.33 -4.65 3.97
CA GLY A 31 16.74 -4.72 4.38
C GLY A 31 16.97 -5.79 5.44
N SER A 32 16.14 -5.88 6.46
CA SER A 32 16.23 -6.90 7.51
C SER A 32 16.09 -8.33 6.97
N MET A 33 15.33 -8.48 5.89
CA MET A 33 15.12 -9.76 5.19
C MET A 33 16.18 -10.03 4.11
N GLY A 34 17.21 -9.20 3.99
CA GLY A 34 18.28 -9.38 3.03
C GLY A 34 17.93 -9.05 1.58
N CYS A 35 16.80 -8.37 1.35
CA CYS A 35 16.38 -7.97 0.02
C CYS A 35 17.18 -6.77 -0.48
N ALA A 36 17.34 -6.65 -1.80
CA ALA A 36 18.01 -5.50 -2.40
C ALA A 36 17.10 -4.27 -2.53
N ARG A 37 15.78 -4.48 -2.54
CA ARG A 37 14.76 -3.44 -2.70
C ARG A 37 13.49 -3.80 -1.93
N ALA A 38 12.78 -2.79 -1.48
CA ALA A 38 11.43 -2.96 -0.94
C ALA A 38 10.42 -3.09 -2.07
N ASP A 39 9.56 -4.07 -1.97
CA ASP A 39 8.42 -4.29 -2.87
C ASP A 39 7.07 -4.13 -2.14
N THR A 40 5.98 -4.32 -2.85
CA THR A 40 4.63 -4.21 -2.27
C THR A 40 4.36 -5.26 -1.19
N GLY A 41 5.04 -6.41 -1.22
CA GLY A 41 4.94 -7.42 -0.16
C GLY A 41 5.50 -6.92 1.17
N HIS A 42 6.60 -6.17 1.15
CA HIS A 42 7.15 -5.54 2.35
C HIS A 42 6.24 -4.43 2.88
N LEU A 43 5.59 -3.67 1.97
CA LEU A 43 4.60 -2.68 2.37
C LEU A 43 3.36 -3.32 3.02
N LEU A 44 2.90 -4.45 2.47
CA LEU A 44 1.82 -5.23 3.07
C LEU A 44 2.18 -5.70 4.49
N LEU A 45 3.40 -6.17 4.67
CA LEU A 45 3.90 -6.59 5.98
C LEU A 45 3.97 -5.40 6.97
N ALA A 46 4.44 -4.24 6.52
CA ALA A 46 4.46 -3.02 7.32
C ALA A 46 3.05 -2.62 7.78
N MET A 47 2.06 -2.69 6.89
CA MET A 47 0.65 -2.41 7.24
C MET A 47 0.14 -3.35 8.32
N LEU A 48 0.43 -4.64 8.23
CA LEU A 48 0.00 -5.63 9.23
C LEU A 48 0.65 -5.41 10.59
N GLN A 49 1.88 -4.93 10.63
CA GLN A 49 2.61 -4.70 11.89
C GLN A 49 2.21 -3.40 12.58
N THR A 50 2.07 -2.34 11.83
CA THR A 50 2.05 -0.98 12.37
C THR A 50 0.75 -0.23 12.12
N ASP A 51 0.02 -0.54 11.05
CA ASP A 51 -1.21 0.18 10.75
C ASP A 51 -2.38 -0.28 11.63
N ARG A 52 -2.82 0.63 12.51
CA ARG A 52 -4.03 0.48 13.34
C ARG A 52 -5.26 1.10 12.68
N GLY A 53 -5.09 1.73 11.54
CA GLY A 53 -6.12 2.41 10.79
C GLY A 53 -6.97 1.48 9.91
N PRO A 54 -7.72 2.06 8.96
CA PRO A 54 -8.65 1.33 8.10
C PRO A 54 -7.97 0.23 7.27
N ALA A 55 -6.78 0.47 6.73
CA ALA A 55 -6.06 -0.52 5.90
C ALA A 55 -5.66 -1.76 6.71
N GLY A 56 -5.07 -1.57 7.90
CA GLY A 56 -4.69 -2.68 8.78
C GLY A 56 -5.90 -3.47 9.26
N ARG A 57 -7.00 -2.80 9.62
CA ARG A 57 -8.25 -3.46 10.00
C ARG A 57 -8.87 -4.24 8.85
N PHE A 58 -8.81 -3.72 7.63
CA PHE A 58 -9.27 -4.41 6.43
C PHE A 58 -8.52 -5.73 6.23
N LEU A 59 -7.19 -5.69 6.31
CA LEU A 59 -6.34 -6.89 6.16
C LEU A 59 -6.62 -7.92 7.27
N ALA A 60 -6.77 -7.48 8.50
CA ALA A 60 -7.15 -8.34 9.62
C ALA A 60 -8.51 -9.01 9.39
N GLY A 61 -9.48 -8.26 8.86
CA GLY A 61 -10.82 -8.78 8.50
C GLY A 61 -10.80 -9.83 7.39
N LYS A 62 -9.77 -9.86 6.56
CA LYS A 62 -9.53 -10.90 5.54
C LYS A 62 -8.70 -12.08 6.06
N ASN A 63 -8.46 -12.17 7.35
CA ASN A 63 -7.62 -13.19 7.98
C ASN A 63 -6.17 -13.21 7.47
N ILE A 64 -5.68 -12.09 7.00
CA ILE A 64 -4.28 -11.92 6.62
C ILE A 64 -3.48 -11.60 7.87
N THR A 65 -2.54 -12.46 8.20
CA THR A 65 -1.74 -12.33 9.43
C THR A 65 -0.28 -12.01 9.13
N GLU A 66 0.33 -11.24 10.00
CA GLU A 66 1.75 -10.87 9.88
C GLU A 66 2.67 -12.10 9.79
N PRO A 67 2.54 -13.15 10.64
CA PRO A 67 3.40 -14.31 10.54
C PRO A 67 3.27 -15.07 9.21
N ALA A 68 2.08 -15.15 8.64
CA ALA A 68 1.85 -15.81 7.36
C ALA A 68 2.52 -15.06 6.20
N VAL A 69 2.36 -13.74 6.15
CA VAL A 69 3.00 -12.89 5.14
C VAL A 69 4.52 -12.92 5.27
N ARG A 70 5.04 -12.79 6.49
CA ARG A 70 6.48 -12.85 6.77
C ARG A 70 7.09 -14.16 6.30
N ARG A 71 6.45 -15.28 6.58
CA ARG A 71 6.91 -16.61 6.16
C ARG A 71 7.00 -16.71 4.64
N GLN A 72 5.98 -16.26 3.92
CA GLN A 72 6.00 -16.31 2.45
C GLN A 72 7.05 -15.38 1.86
N LEU A 73 7.25 -14.21 2.42
CA LEU A 73 8.30 -13.29 1.97
C LEU A 73 9.71 -13.83 2.26
N ALA A 74 9.87 -14.62 3.31
CA ALA A 74 11.15 -15.23 3.68
C ALA A 74 11.49 -16.48 2.88
N GLU A 75 10.53 -17.12 2.22
CA GLU A 75 10.76 -18.35 1.45
C GLU A 75 11.85 -18.17 0.38
N GLY A 76 12.82 -19.09 0.37
CA GLY A 76 13.94 -19.08 -0.58
C GLY A 76 14.98 -17.98 -0.38
N ARG A 77 14.88 -17.19 0.69
CA ARG A 77 15.80 -16.08 0.97
C ARG A 77 16.83 -16.50 2.02
N THR A 78 18.10 -16.43 1.64
CA THR A 78 19.23 -16.78 2.51
C THR A 78 20.24 -15.63 2.66
N SER A 79 19.98 -14.49 2.04
CA SER A 79 20.87 -13.35 2.09
C SER A 79 20.88 -12.70 3.48
N PRO A 80 22.04 -12.23 3.96
CA PRO A 80 22.13 -11.55 5.24
C PRO A 80 21.38 -10.21 5.21
N ALA A 81 20.91 -9.81 6.39
CA ALA A 81 20.30 -8.49 6.56
C ALA A 81 21.28 -7.37 6.14
N ARG A 82 20.72 -6.32 5.56
CA ARG A 82 21.46 -5.13 5.11
C ARG A 82 20.66 -3.86 5.36
N GLN A 83 21.35 -2.75 5.48
CA GLN A 83 20.70 -1.46 5.49
C GLN A 83 20.47 -1.00 4.05
N LEU A 84 19.23 -0.59 3.73
CA LEU A 84 18.87 -0.09 2.41
C LEU A 84 18.78 1.44 2.42
N ASP A 85 19.11 2.03 1.28
CA ASP A 85 18.76 3.41 1.00
C ASP A 85 17.22 3.52 0.82
N ARG A 86 16.64 4.63 1.25
CA ARG A 86 15.19 4.88 1.14
C ARG A 86 14.67 4.89 -0.30
N LYS A 87 15.55 5.05 -1.27
CA LYS A 87 15.24 4.98 -2.70
C LYS A 87 15.32 3.57 -3.26
N ALA A 88 15.67 2.59 -2.43
CA ALA A 88 15.74 1.19 -2.84
C ALA A 88 14.33 0.57 -2.94
N LEU A 89 13.55 1.06 -3.87
CA LEU A 89 12.16 0.68 -4.12
C LEU A 89 12.08 -0.17 -5.40
N ALA A 90 11.37 -1.28 -5.31
CA ALA A 90 11.07 -2.11 -6.48
C ALA A 90 10.07 -1.40 -7.41
N PRO A 91 10.04 -1.75 -8.71
CA PRO A 91 9.14 -1.11 -9.66
C PRO A 91 7.65 -1.20 -9.29
N ASP A 92 7.21 -2.32 -8.71
CA ASP A 92 5.81 -2.51 -8.29
C ASP A 92 5.43 -1.57 -7.13
N LEU A 93 6.33 -1.36 -6.18
CA LEU A 93 6.08 -0.41 -5.08
C LEU A 93 6.03 1.03 -5.60
N ARG A 94 6.88 1.39 -6.56
CA ARG A 94 6.82 2.71 -7.20
C ARG A 94 5.49 2.92 -7.92
N ARG A 95 5.01 1.93 -8.66
CA ARG A 95 3.68 1.98 -9.31
C ARG A 95 2.57 2.16 -8.29
N ALA A 96 2.59 1.41 -7.19
CA ALA A 96 1.60 1.54 -6.12
C ALA A 96 1.60 2.94 -5.50
N MET A 97 2.78 3.54 -5.30
CA MET A 97 2.90 4.92 -4.82
C MET A 97 2.30 5.93 -5.82
N ASP A 98 2.62 5.81 -7.10
CA ASP A 98 2.09 6.70 -8.14
C ASP A 98 0.56 6.59 -8.24
N TYR A 99 0.01 5.39 -8.22
CA TYR A 99 -1.44 5.18 -8.26
C TYR A 99 -2.14 5.67 -6.99
N ALA A 100 -1.52 5.52 -5.83
CA ALA A 100 -2.05 6.06 -4.58
C ALA A 100 -2.14 7.60 -4.62
N LEU A 101 -1.13 8.27 -5.15
CA LEU A 101 -1.14 9.73 -5.33
C LEU A 101 -2.22 10.19 -6.30
N ILE A 102 -2.35 9.51 -7.44
CA ILE A 102 -3.40 9.81 -8.43
C ILE A 102 -4.78 9.57 -7.83
N GLY A 103 -4.96 8.48 -7.08
CA GLY A 103 -6.21 8.18 -6.39
C GLY A 103 -6.63 9.25 -5.41
N ALA A 104 -5.70 9.72 -4.59
CA ALA A 104 -5.96 10.82 -3.66
C ALA A 104 -6.32 12.12 -4.37
N GLN A 105 -5.62 12.45 -5.48
CA GLN A 105 -5.95 13.62 -6.29
C GLN A 105 -7.35 13.53 -6.90
N ASN A 106 -7.71 12.36 -7.46
CA ASN A 106 -9.03 12.14 -8.03
C ASN A 106 -10.16 12.21 -6.99
N ALA A 107 -9.86 11.85 -5.74
CA ALA A 107 -10.76 11.98 -4.62
C ALA A 107 -10.77 13.40 -4.00
N HIS A 108 -10.00 14.34 -4.56
CA HIS A 108 -9.83 15.69 -4.03
C HIS A 108 -9.29 15.73 -2.59
N LEU A 109 -8.48 14.73 -2.24
CA LEU A 109 -7.81 14.68 -0.95
C LEU A 109 -6.43 15.33 -1.01
N PRO A 110 -6.00 15.99 0.06
CA PRO A 110 -4.72 16.72 0.06
C PRO A 110 -3.51 15.78 0.07
N LYS A 111 -3.69 14.55 0.55
CA LYS A 111 -2.62 13.55 0.70
C LYS A 111 -3.14 12.14 0.48
N ALA A 112 -2.26 11.27 0.01
CA ALA A 112 -2.54 9.84 -0.07
C ALA A 112 -2.37 9.18 1.30
N GLU A 113 -3.38 8.45 1.73
CA GLU A 113 -3.45 7.71 2.98
C GLU A 113 -3.05 6.23 2.79
N PRO A 114 -2.83 5.45 3.87
CA PRO A 114 -2.55 4.02 3.76
C PRO A 114 -3.56 3.25 2.90
N GLU A 115 -4.84 3.60 2.98
CA GLU A 115 -5.91 2.97 2.18
C GLU A 115 -5.72 3.14 0.68
N HIS A 116 -5.17 4.27 0.24
CA HIS A 116 -4.86 4.49 -1.19
C HIS A 116 -3.74 3.57 -1.66
N LEU A 117 -2.72 3.37 -0.82
CA LEU A 117 -1.65 2.41 -1.09
C LEU A 117 -2.18 0.97 -1.14
N LEU A 118 -3.05 0.60 -0.20
CA LEU A 118 -3.67 -0.72 -0.18
C LEU A 118 -4.52 -0.96 -1.43
N CYS A 119 -5.36 -0.02 -1.82
CA CYS A 119 -6.16 -0.12 -3.05
C CYS A 119 -5.27 -0.29 -4.29
N ALA A 120 -4.20 0.49 -4.39
CA ALA A 120 -3.26 0.39 -5.50
C ALA A 120 -2.62 -1.00 -5.60
N MET A 121 -2.25 -1.61 -4.46
CA MET A 121 -1.69 -2.96 -4.41
C MET A 121 -2.73 -4.03 -4.78
N LEU A 122 -3.98 -3.88 -4.34
CA LEU A 122 -5.05 -4.84 -4.66
C LEU A 122 -5.45 -4.80 -6.14
N GLU A 123 -5.34 -3.66 -6.79
CA GLU A 123 -5.66 -3.50 -8.21
C GLU A 123 -4.55 -3.98 -9.15
N ASP A 124 -3.31 -3.99 -8.70
CA ASP A 124 -2.17 -4.53 -9.46
C ASP A 124 -1.99 -6.02 -9.13
N THR A 125 -2.65 -6.87 -9.91
CA THR A 125 -2.60 -8.33 -9.71
C THR A 125 -1.22 -8.93 -9.90
N ASP A 126 -0.31 -8.22 -10.56
CA ASP A 126 1.06 -8.68 -10.86
C ASP A 126 2.08 -8.20 -9.83
N CYS A 127 1.69 -7.32 -8.90
CA CYS A 127 2.58 -6.88 -7.84
C CYS A 127 2.81 -7.99 -6.79
N ALA A 128 3.90 -7.92 -6.06
CA ALA A 128 4.26 -8.91 -5.04
C ALA A 128 3.14 -9.11 -4.00
N ALA A 129 2.52 -8.04 -3.52
CA ALA A 129 1.39 -8.12 -2.59
C ALA A 129 0.16 -8.76 -3.22
N GLY A 130 -0.18 -8.44 -4.47
CA GLY A 130 -1.32 -9.02 -5.18
C GLY A 130 -1.16 -10.52 -5.36
N VAL A 131 0.00 -10.97 -5.81
CA VAL A 131 0.33 -12.41 -5.97
C VAL A 131 0.25 -13.12 -4.61
N LEU A 132 0.82 -12.53 -3.57
CA LEU A 132 0.83 -13.11 -2.23
C LEU A 132 -0.59 -13.22 -1.66
N LEU A 133 -1.40 -12.18 -1.74
CA LEU A 133 -2.78 -12.18 -1.26
C LEU A 133 -3.65 -13.20 -2.01
N ALA A 134 -3.49 -13.30 -3.33
CA ALA A 134 -4.18 -14.30 -4.14
C ALA A 134 -3.78 -15.73 -3.72
N SER A 135 -2.50 -15.99 -3.43
CA SER A 135 -2.03 -17.29 -2.93
C SER A 135 -2.59 -17.65 -1.56
N MET A 136 -2.96 -16.66 -0.77
CA MET A 136 -3.62 -16.81 0.54
C MET A 136 -5.15 -16.91 0.44
N GLY A 137 -5.70 -16.97 -0.77
CA GLY A 137 -7.14 -17.16 -1.02
C GLY A 137 -7.96 -15.87 -1.03
N VAL A 138 -7.32 -14.70 -1.05
CA VAL A 138 -8.03 -13.42 -1.15
C VAL A 138 -8.57 -13.23 -2.57
N GLN A 139 -9.87 -12.96 -2.67
CA GLN A 139 -10.51 -12.59 -3.94
C GLN A 139 -10.24 -11.11 -4.24
N LEU A 140 -9.20 -10.85 -5.06
CA LEU A 140 -8.71 -9.49 -5.28
C LEU A 140 -9.78 -8.54 -5.82
N ALA A 141 -10.60 -8.99 -6.77
CA ALA A 141 -11.67 -8.15 -7.33
C ALA A 141 -12.71 -7.70 -6.30
N GLU A 142 -13.04 -8.55 -5.35
CA GLU A 142 -13.92 -8.23 -4.23
C GLU A 142 -13.23 -7.30 -3.23
N ALA A 143 -12.00 -7.64 -2.87
CA ALA A 143 -11.18 -6.84 -1.97
C ALA A 143 -10.98 -5.40 -2.48
N VAL A 144 -10.79 -5.22 -3.79
CA VAL A 144 -10.72 -3.89 -4.43
C VAL A 144 -12.01 -3.11 -4.21
N ARG A 145 -13.17 -3.72 -4.46
CA ARG A 145 -14.47 -3.04 -4.28
C ARG A 145 -14.68 -2.58 -2.85
N GLU A 146 -14.35 -3.43 -1.88
CA GLU A 146 -14.45 -3.09 -0.46
C GLU A 146 -13.44 -2.00 -0.06
N CYS A 147 -12.19 -2.11 -0.53
CA CYS A 147 -11.15 -1.12 -0.24
C CYS A 147 -11.48 0.26 -0.79
N ARG A 148 -12.10 0.33 -1.97
CA ARG A 148 -12.56 1.61 -2.55
C ARG A 148 -13.61 2.30 -1.67
N GLN A 149 -14.40 1.57 -0.94
CA GLN A 149 -15.35 2.13 0.03
C GLN A 149 -14.62 2.76 1.22
N LEU A 150 -13.50 2.18 1.66
CA LEU A 150 -12.68 2.73 2.75
C LEU A 150 -11.97 4.02 2.35
N SER A 151 -11.44 4.06 1.13
CA SER A 151 -10.68 5.20 0.61
C SER A 151 -11.57 6.30 0.02
N GLY A 152 -12.88 6.17 0.13
CA GLY A 152 -13.83 7.10 -0.45
C GLY A 152 -13.91 6.94 -1.97
N GLN A 153 -13.64 8.00 -2.71
CA GLN A 153 -13.75 8.01 -4.17
C GLN A 153 -12.41 7.68 -4.87
N PHE A 154 -11.71 6.66 -4.43
CA PHE A 154 -10.48 6.24 -5.09
C PHE A 154 -10.80 5.68 -6.49
N ILE A 155 -10.43 6.43 -7.52
CA ILE A 155 -10.65 6.06 -8.92
C ILE A 155 -9.29 5.98 -9.61
N LEU A 156 -8.93 4.78 -10.10
CA LEU A 156 -7.75 4.63 -10.95
C LEU A 156 -7.97 5.29 -12.33
N PRO A 157 -6.90 5.78 -12.97
CA PRO A 157 -6.97 6.22 -14.36
C PRO A 157 -7.51 5.10 -15.25
N GLY A 158 -8.59 5.38 -15.97
CA GLY A 158 -9.21 4.42 -16.91
C GLY A 158 -10.42 3.65 -16.38
N THR A 159 -10.79 3.75 -15.12
CA THR A 159 -12.08 3.24 -14.65
C THR A 159 -13.20 4.21 -15.05
N PRO A 160 -14.26 3.76 -15.75
CA PRO A 160 -15.37 4.64 -16.07
C PRO A 160 -16.02 5.13 -14.77
N ARG A 161 -16.19 6.45 -14.65
CA ARG A 161 -17.01 7.03 -13.60
C ARG A 161 -18.37 6.36 -13.62
N ALA A 162 -18.77 5.74 -12.49
CA ALA A 162 -20.16 5.39 -12.30
C ALA A 162 -20.97 6.68 -12.44
N SER A 163 -21.71 6.79 -13.54
CA SER A 163 -22.55 7.94 -13.81
C SER A 163 -23.47 8.12 -12.62
N ALA A 164 -23.39 9.27 -11.98
CA ALA A 164 -24.38 9.67 -10.98
C ALA A 164 -25.75 9.60 -11.68
N MET A 165 -26.59 8.67 -11.26
CA MET A 165 -27.98 8.65 -11.72
C MET A 165 -28.61 9.99 -11.35
N PRO A 166 -29.26 10.67 -12.28
CA PRO A 166 -30.03 11.85 -11.93
C PRO A 166 -31.12 11.42 -10.95
N ARG A 167 -31.14 12.02 -9.78
CA ARG A 167 -32.28 11.89 -8.86
C ARG A 167 -33.48 12.43 -9.59
N GLY A 168 -34.39 11.53 -9.94
CA GLY A 168 -35.66 11.90 -10.50
C GLY A 168 -36.38 12.83 -9.54
N SER A 169 -36.66 14.02 -10.02
CA SER A 169 -37.61 14.94 -9.40
C SER A 169 -39.00 14.33 -9.40
N ARG A 170 -39.57 14.24 -8.22
CA ARG A 170 -41.04 14.27 -8.02
C ARG A 170 -41.40 15.44 -7.13
#